data_c448771326e66beedf5dabf3bf8614bb
#
_entry.id   c448771326e66beedf5dabf3bf8614bb
#
_cell.length_a   1.000
_cell.length_b   1.000
_cell.length_c   1.000
_cell.angle_alpha   90.00
_cell.angle_beta   90.00
_cell.angle_gamma   90.00
#
_symmetry.space_group_name_H-M   'P 1'
#
loop_
_entity.id
_entity.type
_entity.pdbx_description
1 polymer ?
#
loop_
_entity_poly.entity_id
_entity_poly.type
_entity_poly.pdbx_seq_one_letter_code
_entity_poly.pdbx_strand_id
1 'polypeptide(L)'
;MQRKNGRETCNGGVDGVDLNRNYSFMWGLDNQGSSSDGCDETYRGTSPFSEPETSAISAFVEQHDFPIALNYHSYSNLLIYPFGYTYDNPMDQDDLNTFIEIGEELVSVNGYALGTGPDLLYPVNGEACDWMYGVHGIFAYTPEVGSGQDGFWPATNRIIPLCEENLYANQYLALVAGSNYSSNISVSEENFVQGESYPLNISVTNTGLSDSSGEVNIDILSSDNLEFELSEINLDELESGENIDLGNITYFEIASSTPEGSIEQITVNVYDNYNVISTNSITILIGQPETIVNDEFENQNSWSVGEADDDATAGIWERAIPNPTYDDNGQIIQPDADHTVNGQYCFVTGNDVSNNDSEFGFGDVDGGKTTLLSPLYDLSEYSIAAVSYWRWYVNSAAGGANPGNDIWRVDASNDGGSTWYSLENTDQNSNSWTRHQFILNDETLPLSNQMKFRFIAQDIYNDGDNGSGGSIIEAAVDDFKILVFNDAISGDANYDGDLNVQDVVIIINMILGIQETDLVADMNNDGGINIQDVVLLLNIILG
;
A
#
# COMPACT_ATOMS: atom_id res chain seq x y z
N MET A 1 -16.99 -38.05 12.37
CA MET A 1 -17.34 -36.62 12.36
C MET A 1 -18.82 -36.51 12.06
N GLN A 2 -19.56 -35.64 12.71
CA GLN A 2 -20.99 -35.45 12.46
C GLN A 2 -21.17 -34.10 11.74
N ARG A 3 -21.51 -34.13 10.44
CA ARG A 3 -21.81 -32.96 9.62
C ARG A 3 -23.24 -32.46 9.87
N LYS A 4 -24.18 -33.40 10.04
CA LYS A 4 -25.62 -33.16 10.14
C LYS A 4 -26.05 -33.03 11.60
N ASN A 5 -27.17 -32.37 11.86
CA ASN A 5 -27.80 -32.42 13.18
C ASN A 5 -28.31 -33.83 13.51
N GLY A 6 -28.80 -34.05 14.72
CA GLY A 6 -29.21 -35.38 15.17
C GLY A 6 -30.66 -35.76 14.87
N ARG A 7 -31.35 -35.07 13.93
CA ARG A 7 -32.75 -35.37 13.60
C ARG A 7 -32.86 -36.71 12.86
N GLU A 8 -33.83 -37.51 13.22
CA GLU A 8 -34.11 -38.78 12.52
C GLU A 8 -34.73 -38.48 11.13
N THR A 9 -33.99 -38.74 10.05
CA THR A 9 -34.37 -38.46 8.65
C THR A 9 -34.24 -39.68 7.74
N CYS A 10 -33.60 -40.76 8.21
CA CYS A 10 -33.21 -41.89 7.39
C CYS A 10 -33.25 -43.22 8.16
N ASN A 11 -33.84 -44.26 7.57
CA ASN A 11 -33.79 -45.60 8.12
C ASN A 11 -32.55 -46.34 7.60
N GLY A 12 -31.40 -46.23 8.31
CA GLY A 12 -30.19 -47.00 8.02
C GLY A 12 -29.15 -46.32 7.15
N GLY A 13 -29.17 -44.98 7.06
CA GLY A 13 -28.17 -44.13 6.43
C GLY A 13 -27.61 -43.09 7.39
N VAL A 14 -27.17 -41.95 6.88
CA VAL A 14 -26.71 -40.84 7.68
C VAL A 14 -27.90 -39.93 8.05
N ASP A 15 -28.28 -39.99 9.33
CA ASP A 15 -29.41 -39.19 9.84
C ASP A 15 -29.06 -37.71 10.01
N GLY A 16 -30.09 -36.88 9.92
CA GLY A 16 -30.06 -35.44 10.19
C GLY A 16 -30.11 -34.55 8.95
N VAL A 17 -30.13 -33.27 9.18
CA VAL A 17 -30.08 -32.21 8.17
C VAL A 17 -28.71 -31.55 8.17
N ASP A 18 -28.16 -31.28 7.00
CA ASP A 18 -27.00 -30.42 6.83
C ASP A 18 -27.44 -28.98 7.06
N LEU A 19 -27.05 -28.39 8.20
CA LEU A 19 -27.50 -27.06 8.60
C LEU A 19 -27.06 -25.99 7.63
N ASN A 20 -25.86 -26.15 7.00
CA ASN A 20 -25.38 -25.23 5.96
C ASN A 20 -25.98 -25.51 4.56
N ARG A 21 -27.15 -26.13 4.51
CA ARG A 21 -28.02 -26.27 3.33
C ARG A 21 -29.48 -25.92 3.65
N ASN A 22 -29.72 -25.39 4.87
CA ASN A 22 -31.07 -25.18 5.39
C ASN A 22 -31.48 -23.70 5.50
N TYR A 23 -30.68 -22.76 4.98
CA TYR A 23 -31.01 -21.35 4.89
C TYR A 23 -31.87 -21.06 3.66
N SER A 24 -32.60 -19.92 3.65
CA SER A 24 -33.68 -19.69 2.69
C SER A 24 -33.22 -19.25 1.29
N PHE A 25 -32.07 -18.56 1.19
CA PHE A 25 -31.63 -18.04 -0.10
C PHE A 25 -31.27 -19.18 -1.06
N MET A 26 -31.86 -19.18 -2.24
CA MET A 26 -31.72 -20.24 -3.26
C MET A 26 -31.93 -21.68 -2.74
N TRP A 27 -32.61 -21.86 -1.60
CA TRP A 27 -32.87 -23.18 -1.03
C TRP A 27 -33.62 -24.08 -2.00
N GLY A 28 -33.04 -25.24 -2.28
CA GLY A 28 -33.66 -26.21 -3.16
C GLY A 28 -33.76 -25.78 -4.61
N LEU A 29 -32.93 -24.83 -5.04
CA LEU A 29 -32.82 -24.40 -6.44
C LEU A 29 -32.65 -25.57 -7.38
N ASP A 30 -31.75 -26.50 -7.02
CA ASP A 30 -31.46 -27.74 -7.70
C ASP A 30 -30.92 -28.77 -6.71
N ASN A 31 -30.31 -29.85 -7.21
CA ASN A 31 -29.65 -30.88 -6.39
C ASN A 31 -28.12 -30.83 -6.54
N GLN A 32 -27.53 -29.69 -6.93
CA GLN A 32 -26.09 -29.48 -6.89
C GLN A 32 -25.70 -28.95 -5.50
N GLY A 33 -24.76 -29.62 -4.84
CA GLY A 33 -24.30 -29.26 -3.51
C GLY A 33 -25.33 -29.36 -2.38
N SER A 34 -26.59 -29.66 -2.65
CA SER A 34 -27.61 -29.99 -1.66
C SER A 34 -28.50 -31.14 -2.15
N SER A 35 -29.14 -31.88 -1.24
CA SER A 35 -29.98 -33.03 -1.56
C SER A 35 -31.36 -32.96 -0.91
N SER A 36 -32.38 -33.49 -1.61
CA SER A 36 -33.72 -33.72 -1.06
C SER A 36 -33.89 -35.08 -0.40
N ASP A 37 -32.87 -35.94 -0.46
CA ASP A 37 -32.90 -37.29 0.16
C ASP A 37 -32.41 -37.23 1.63
N GLY A 38 -33.28 -37.58 2.56
CA GLY A 38 -32.98 -37.59 3.99
C GLY A 38 -31.80 -38.47 4.41
N CYS A 39 -31.36 -39.39 3.56
CA CYS A 39 -30.20 -40.26 3.79
C CYS A 39 -28.88 -39.68 3.24
N ASP A 40 -28.93 -38.60 2.50
CA ASP A 40 -27.76 -37.93 1.91
C ASP A 40 -27.02 -37.06 2.92
N GLU A 41 -25.70 -36.99 2.80
CA GLU A 41 -24.83 -36.15 3.65
C GLU A 41 -25.18 -34.65 3.53
N THR A 42 -25.68 -34.20 2.38
CA THR A 42 -26.03 -32.80 2.08
C THR A 42 -27.55 -32.56 2.14
N TYR A 43 -28.31 -33.39 2.89
CA TYR A 43 -29.76 -33.24 3.01
C TYR A 43 -30.15 -31.87 3.59
N ARG A 44 -30.92 -31.09 2.81
CA ARG A 44 -31.26 -29.68 3.08
C ARG A 44 -32.49 -29.46 3.99
N GLY A 45 -33.08 -30.54 4.52
CA GLY A 45 -34.31 -30.45 5.32
C GLY A 45 -35.59 -30.44 4.48
N THR A 46 -36.74 -30.28 5.13
CA THR A 46 -38.07 -30.31 4.51
C THR A 46 -38.53 -28.94 3.99
N SER A 47 -37.94 -27.88 4.48
CA SER A 47 -38.15 -26.48 4.09
C SER A 47 -36.99 -25.63 4.58
N PRO A 48 -36.80 -24.39 4.07
CA PRO A 48 -35.88 -23.43 4.68
C PRO A 48 -36.20 -23.31 6.18
N PHE A 49 -35.12 -23.22 6.98
CA PHE A 49 -35.22 -23.08 8.44
C PHE A 49 -36.11 -24.13 9.12
N SER A 50 -36.14 -25.35 8.56
CA SER A 50 -36.86 -26.47 9.18
C SER A 50 -36.24 -26.95 10.49
N GLU A 51 -35.00 -26.57 10.75
CA GLU A 51 -34.24 -26.99 11.91
C GLU A 51 -34.20 -25.87 12.97
N PRO A 52 -34.34 -26.21 14.25
CA PRO A 52 -34.35 -25.21 15.33
C PRO A 52 -33.05 -24.40 15.41
N GLU A 53 -31.91 -25.02 15.03
CA GLU A 53 -30.61 -24.36 15.02
C GLU A 53 -30.58 -23.24 13.99
N THR A 54 -30.93 -23.49 12.74
CA THR A 54 -30.95 -22.48 11.67
C THR A 54 -32.03 -21.42 11.89
N SER A 55 -33.20 -21.84 12.42
CA SER A 55 -34.27 -20.93 12.81
C SER A 55 -33.83 -19.95 13.95
N ALA A 56 -33.04 -20.45 14.90
CA ALA A 56 -32.51 -19.61 15.97
C ALA A 56 -31.48 -18.58 15.44
N ILE A 57 -30.59 -18.98 14.52
CA ILE A 57 -29.63 -18.09 13.88
C ILE A 57 -30.38 -17.04 13.04
N SER A 58 -31.36 -17.45 12.23
CA SER A 58 -32.18 -16.50 11.47
C SER A 58 -32.83 -15.44 12.36
N ALA A 59 -33.49 -15.88 13.44
CA ALA A 59 -34.13 -14.97 14.39
C ALA A 59 -33.13 -14.05 15.11
N PHE A 60 -31.90 -14.49 15.32
CA PHE A 60 -30.83 -13.67 15.91
C PHE A 60 -30.34 -12.62 14.92
N VAL A 61 -30.04 -13.00 13.68
CA VAL A 61 -29.59 -12.08 12.64
C VAL A 61 -30.63 -11.03 12.34
N GLU A 62 -31.92 -11.42 12.24
CA GLU A 62 -33.05 -10.50 11.99
C GLU A 62 -33.31 -9.46 13.10
N GLN A 63 -32.71 -9.65 14.29
CA GLN A 63 -32.87 -8.74 15.43
C GLN A 63 -31.68 -7.78 15.60
N HIS A 64 -30.65 -7.90 14.79
CA HIS A 64 -29.41 -7.11 14.91
C HIS A 64 -28.97 -6.63 13.53
N ASP A 65 -28.38 -5.47 13.49
CA ASP A 65 -27.80 -4.89 12.29
C ASP A 65 -26.30 -5.27 12.23
N PHE A 66 -26.00 -6.39 11.59
CA PHE A 66 -24.62 -6.82 11.36
C PHE A 66 -24.16 -6.37 9.98
N PRO A 67 -23.10 -5.57 9.85
CA PRO A 67 -22.56 -5.22 8.54
C PRO A 67 -21.74 -6.37 7.94
N ILE A 68 -21.08 -7.19 8.78
CA ILE A 68 -20.17 -8.24 8.34
C ILE A 68 -20.26 -9.48 9.25
N ALA A 69 -19.93 -10.67 8.72
CA ALA A 69 -19.95 -11.92 9.48
C ALA A 69 -18.89 -12.93 8.97
N LEU A 70 -18.31 -13.73 9.89
CA LEU A 70 -17.50 -14.90 9.58
C LEU A 70 -18.22 -16.18 10.01
N ASN A 71 -18.41 -17.10 9.07
CA ASN A 71 -19.01 -18.43 9.28
C ASN A 71 -17.92 -19.49 9.22
N TYR A 72 -17.26 -19.78 10.34
CA TYR A 72 -16.11 -20.68 10.41
C TYR A 72 -16.44 -22.13 10.07
N HIS A 73 -15.70 -22.67 9.13
CA HIS A 73 -15.73 -24.05 8.67
C HIS A 73 -14.32 -24.69 8.78
N SER A 74 -14.18 -25.89 8.30
CA SER A 74 -12.93 -26.60 8.04
C SER A 74 -13.18 -27.59 6.89
N TYR A 75 -12.23 -27.80 6.02
CA TYR A 75 -10.87 -27.32 5.94
C TYR A 75 -10.51 -26.93 4.49
N SER A 76 -9.47 -26.17 4.23
CA SER A 76 -8.75 -26.06 2.93
C SER A 76 -7.91 -24.79 2.82
N ASN A 77 -7.77 -23.99 3.89
CA ASN A 77 -7.11 -22.70 3.88
C ASN A 77 -7.74 -21.73 2.85
N LEU A 78 -9.06 -21.59 2.92
CA LEU A 78 -9.82 -20.74 2.00
C LEU A 78 -10.59 -19.68 2.78
N LEU A 79 -10.88 -18.56 2.12
CA LEU A 79 -11.87 -17.58 2.52
C LEU A 79 -12.90 -17.42 1.40
N ILE A 80 -14.11 -17.89 1.64
CA ILE A 80 -15.16 -17.95 0.63
C ILE A 80 -16.17 -16.83 0.85
N TYR A 81 -16.54 -16.12 -0.25
CA TYR A 81 -17.59 -15.11 -0.25
C TYR A 81 -18.73 -15.50 -1.22
N PRO A 82 -19.93 -14.89 -1.10
CA PRO A 82 -21.06 -15.17 -1.99
C PRO A 82 -20.77 -14.84 -3.48
N PHE A 83 -21.40 -15.52 -4.45
CA PHE A 83 -22.46 -16.49 -4.18
C PHE A 83 -21.97 -17.92 -4.41
N GLY A 84 -22.39 -18.82 -3.50
CA GLY A 84 -22.05 -20.23 -3.59
C GLY A 84 -22.89 -21.05 -4.58
N TYR A 85 -24.05 -20.54 -5.02
CA TYR A 85 -24.97 -21.34 -5.84
C TYR A 85 -24.70 -21.28 -7.36
N THR A 86 -23.83 -20.42 -7.85
CA THR A 86 -23.61 -20.20 -9.28
C THR A 86 -22.16 -19.84 -9.58
N TYR A 87 -21.69 -20.20 -10.79
CA TYR A 87 -20.41 -19.71 -11.33
C TYR A 87 -20.51 -18.28 -11.89
N ASP A 88 -21.70 -17.92 -12.40
CA ASP A 88 -21.96 -16.54 -12.84
C ASP A 88 -22.31 -15.71 -11.60
N ASN A 89 -21.39 -14.89 -11.12
CA ASN A 89 -21.65 -14.08 -9.94
C ASN A 89 -22.58 -12.91 -10.28
N PRO A 90 -23.84 -12.91 -9.82
CA PRO A 90 -24.82 -11.86 -10.11
C PRO A 90 -24.75 -10.67 -9.13
N MET A 91 -23.71 -10.58 -8.33
CA MET A 91 -23.48 -9.51 -7.36
C MET A 91 -23.31 -8.17 -8.05
N ASP A 92 -23.75 -7.10 -7.41
CA ASP A 92 -23.42 -5.74 -7.84
C ASP A 92 -21.90 -5.55 -7.80
N GLN A 93 -21.34 -4.79 -8.76
CA GLN A 93 -19.91 -4.64 -8.87
C GLN A 93 -19.29 -3.92 -7.67
N ASP A 94 -19.98 -2.94 -7.09
CA ASP A 94 -19.47 -2.20 -5.94
C ASP A 94 -19.41 -3.11 -4.69
N ASP A 95 -20.45 -3.94 -4.49
CA ASP A 95 -20.44 -4.94 -3.42
C ASP A 95 -19.38 -6.01 -3.65
N LEU A 96 -19.17 -6.44 -4.90
CA LEU A 96 -18.11 -7.40 -5.24
C LEU A 96 -16.72 -6.83 -4.93
N ASN A 97 -16.47 -5.59 -5.30
CA ASN A 97 -15.22 -4.90 -4.99
C ASN A 97 -15.01 -4.82 -3.46
N THR A 98 -16.06 -4.49 -2.71
CA THR A 98 -16.02 -4.47 -1.24
C THR A 98 -15.72 -5.85 -0.64
N PHE A 99 -16.32 -6.93 -1.18
CA PHE A 99 -15.99 -8.30 -0.77
C PHE A 99 -14.54 -8.66 -1.07
N ILE A 100 -14.02 -8.26 -2.21
CA ILE A 100 -12.64 -8.54 -2.59
C ILE A 100 -11.69 -7.76 -1.67
N GLU A 101 -11.85 -6.45 -1.54
CA GLU A 101 -10.98 -5.57 -0.75
C GLU A 101 -10.92 -6.02 0.73
N ILE A 102 -12.07 -6.23 1.37
CA ILE A 102 -12.11 -6.72 2.76
C ILE A 102 -11.54 -8.14 2.85
N GLY A 103 -11.87 -9.00 1.88
CA GLY A 103 -11.42 -10.39 1.85
C GLY A 103 -9.91 -10.51 1.72
N GLU A 104 -9.27 -9.72 0.87
CA GLU A 104 -7.81 -9.65 0.71
C GLU A 104 -7.13 -9.26 2.02
N GLU A 105 -7.65 -8.25 2.71
CA GLU A 105 -7.12 -7.87 4.01
C GLU A 105 -7.33 -8.96 5.07
N LEU A 106 -8.48 -9.64 5.08
CA LEU A 106 -8.74 -10.76 6.00
C LEU A 106 -7.75 -11.92 5.83
N VAL A 107 -7.25 -12.15 4.61
CA VAL A 107 -6.31 -13.24 4.32
C VAL A 107 -4.84 -12.80 4.28
N SER A 108 -4.55 -11.51 4.40
CA SER A 108 -3.20 -10.93 4.26
C SER A 108 -2.13 -11.57 5.15
N VAL A 109 -2.53 -12.06 6.33
CA VAL A 109 -1.60 -12.66 7.31
C VAL A 109 -1.55 -14.17 7.23
N ASN A 110 -2.69 -14.85 6.92
CA ASN A 110 -2.74 -16.30 6.91
C ASN A 110 -2.56 -16.93 5.52
N GLY A 111 -2.63 -16.12 4.46
CA GLY A 111 -2.43 -16.56 3.08
C GLY A 111 -3.50 -17.54 2.58
N TYR A 112 -4.72 -17.44 3.09
CA TYR A 112 -5.83 -18.26 2.59
C TYR A 112 -6.23 -17.79 1.19
N ALA A 113 -6.61 -18.71 0.31
CA ALA A 113 -7.11 -18.35 -1.00
C ALA A 113 -8.50 -17.73 -0.90
N LEU A 114 -8.69 -16.55 -1.49
CA LEU A 114 -9.96 -15.82 -1.55
C LEU A 114 -10.71 -16.18 -2.84
N GLY A 115 -12.02 -16.39 -2.77
CA GLY A 115 -12.85 -16.62 -3.95
C GLY A 115 -14.26 -17.11 -3.62
N THR A 116 -15.05 -17.42 -4.65
CA THR A 116 -16.39 -17.97 -4.47
C THR A 116 -16.36 -19.47 -4.20
N GLY A 117 -17.42 -20.03 -3.60
CA GLY A 117 -17.53 -21.46 -3.38
C GLY A 117 -17.44 -22.30 -4.67
N PRO A 118 -18.11 -21.92 -5.77
CA PRO A 118 -17.99 -22.59 -7.06
C PRO A 118 -16.58 -22.63 -7.63
N ASP A 119 -15.80 -21.55 -7.48
CA ASP A 119 -14.45 -21.45 -8.05
C ASP A 119 -13.43 -22.25 -7.23
N LEU A 120 -13.53 -22.19 -5.89
CA LEU A 120 -12.55 -22.80 -5.00
C LEU A 120 -12.89 -24.24 -4.58
N LEU A 121 -14.17 -24.62 -4.52
CA LEU A 121 -14.64 -25.92 -4.06
C LEU A 121 -15.69 -26.55 -5.00
N TYR A 122 -16.94 -26.16 -4.84
CA TYR A 122 -18.08 -26.66 -5.62
C TYR A 122 -19.33 -25.82 -5.34
N PRO A 123 -20.28 -25.73 -6.29
CA PRO A 123 -21.54 -25.03 -6.06
C PRO A 123 -22.36 -25.62 -4.91
N VAL A 124 -23.00 -24.74 -4.12
CA VAL A 124 -23.90 -25.09 -3.03
C VAL A 124 -25.15 -24.21 -3.09
N ASN A 125 -26.26 -24.64 -2.50
CA ASN A 125 -27.45 -23.79 -2.35
C ASN A 125 -28.07 -23.94 -0.96
N GLY A 126 -28.68 -22.87 -0.47
CA GLY A 126 -29.24 -22.80 0.87
C GLY A 126 -28.20 -22.69 1.99
N GLU A 127 -27.06 -22.10 1.72
CA GLU A 127 -26.01 -21.87 2.71
C GLU A 127 -26.15 -20.54 3.47
N ALA A 128 -25.43 -20.43 4.59
CA ALA A 128 -25.53 -19.29 5.50
C ALA A 128 -24.99 -18.00 4.88
N CYS A 129 -23.83 -18.02 4.21
CA CYS A 129 -23.22 -16.81 3.62
C CYS A 129 -24.10 -16.21 2.54
N ASP A 130 -24.58 -17.01 1.60
CA ASP A 130 -25.49 -16.55 0.56
C ASP A 130 -26.78 -15.96 1.13
N TRP A 131 -27.30 -16.54 2.22
CA TRP A 131 -28.48 -16.01 2.87
C TRP A 131 -28.21 -14.69 3.61
N MET A 132 -27.10 -14.58 4.33
CA MET A 132 -26.72 -13.36 5.05
C MET A 132 -26.56 -12.20 4.08
N TYR A 133 -25.87 -12.39 2.98
CA TYR A 133 -25.72 -11.35 1.98
C TYR A 133 -26.97 -11.17 1.11
N GLY A 134 -27.45 -12.21 0.47
CA GLY A 134 -28.53 -12.13 -0.51
C GLY A 134 -29.91 -11.70 0.05
N VAL A 135 -30.12 -11.80 1.39
CA VAL A 135 -31.36 -11.40 2.07
C VAL A 135 -31.16 -10.17 2.94
N HIS A 136 -30.01 -10.02 3.57
CA HIS A 136 -29.78 -8.98 4.59
C HIS A 136 -28.67 -7.98 4.21
N GLY A 137 -27.94 -8.18 3.12
CA GLY A 137 -26.82 -7.30 2.72
C GLY A 137 -25.62 -7.40 3.65
N ILE A 138 -25.52 -8.45 4.46
CA ILE A 138 -24.40 -8.67 5.38
C ILE A 138 -23.20 -9.20 4.59
N PHE A 139 -22.06 -8.53 4.64
CA PHE A 139 -20.82 -8.99 4.03
C PHE A 139 -20.30 -10.24 4.75
N ALA A 140 -20.80 -11.40 4.37
CA ALA A 140 -20.54 -12.66 5.06
C ALA A 140 -19.49 -13.51 4.33
N TYR A 141 -18.51 -14.03 5.09
CA TYR A 141 -17.47 -14.91 4.57
C TYR A 141 -17.50 -16.26 5.29
N THR A 142 -16.98 -17.29 4.62
CA THR A 142 -16.76 -18.62 5.18
C THR A 142 -15.27 -18.95 5.18
N PRO A 143 -14.55 -18.76 6.31
CA PRO A 143 -13.20 -19.28 6.45
C PRO A 143 -13.21 -20.81 6.56
N GLU A 144 -12.48 -21.51 5.69
CA GLU A 144 -12.22 -22.97 5.71
C GLU A 144 -10.86 -23.23 6.37
N VAL A 145 -10.86 -23.25 7.71
CA VAL A 145 -9.65 -23.25 8.53
C VAL A 145 -8.88 -24.57 8.47
N GLY A 146 -7.58 -24.46 8.22
CA GLY A 146 -6.64 -25.57 8.21
C GLY A 146 -6.45 -26.21 6.84
N SER A 147 -5.25 -26.73 6.62
CA SER A 147 -4.82 -27.37 5.37
C SER A 147 -5.39 -28.78 5.19
N GLY A 148 -5.16 -29.36 4.01
CA GLY A 148 -5.48 -30.78 3.76
C GLY A 148 -4.77 -31.76 4.72
N GLN A 149 -3.68 -31.36 5.36
CA GLN A 149 -2.99 -32.16 6.37
C GLN A 149 -3.71 -32.10 7.74
N ASP A 150 -4.35 -30.97 8.05
CA ASP A 150 -5.13 -30.78 9.27
C ASP A 150 -6.48 -31.51 9.17
N GLY A 151 -7.09 -31.51 8.00
CA GLY A 151 -8.36 -32.13 7.72
C GLY A 151 -9.49 -31.61 8.63
N PHE A 152 -10.60 -32.33 8.71
CA PHE A 152 -11.73 -31.96 9.58
C PHE A 152 -11.45 -32.12 11.09
N TRP A 153 -10.35 -32.74 11.48
CA TRP A 153 -9.99 -32.97 12.88
C TRP A 153 -8.49 -32.87 13.07
N PRO A 154 -7.98 -31.66 13.21
CA PRO A 154 -6.55 -31.40 13.32
C PRO A 154 -5.95 -32.05 14.57
N ALA A 155 -4.65 -32.33 14.53
CA ALA A 155 -3.91 -32.77 15.69
C ALA A 155 -3.95 -31.70 16.79
N THR A 156 -3.95 -32.12 18.07
CA THR A 156 -4.12 -31.19 19.22
C THR A 156 -3.11 -30.05 19.23
N ASN A 157 -1.88 -30.30 18.76
CA ASN A 157 -0.83 -29.27 18.68
C ASN A 157 -1.04 -28.27 17.53
N ARG A 158 -2.00 -28.49 16.64
CA ARG A 158 -2.37 -27.56 15.57
C ARG A 158 -3.50 -26.60 15.98
N ILE A 159 -4.24 -26.92 17.05
CA ILE A 159 -5.42 -26.12 17.45
C ILE A 159 -5.03 -24.66 17.73
N ILE A 160 -4.00 -24.43 18.54
CA ILE A 160 -3.57 -23.07 18.89
C ILE A 160 -2.99 -22.33 17.67
N PRO A 161 -2.05 -22.91 16.88
CA PRO A 161 -1.60 -22.27 15.64
C PRO A 161 -2.74 -21.90 14.66
N LEU A 162 -3.72 -22.76 14.46
CA LEU A 162 -4.89 -22.48 13.60
C LEU A 162 -5.77 -21.33 14.15
N CYS A 163 -5.82 -21.15 15.47
CA CYS A 163 -6.50 -20.00 16.06
C CYS A 163 -5.66 -18.72 15.89
N GLU A 164 -4.35 -18.81 16.06
CA GLU A 164 -3.42 -17.67 15.96
C GLU A 164 -3.36 -17.12 14.53
N GLU A 165 -3.31 -17.99 13.51
CA GLU A 165 -3.30 -17.57 12.10
C GLU A 165 -4.59 -16.85 11.66
N ASN A 166 -5.71 -17.05 12.37
CA ASN A 166 -7.00 -16.38 12.10
C ASN A 166 -7.28 -15.21 13.08
N LEU A 167 -6.35 -14.87 13.98
CA LEU A 167 -6.57 -13.80 14.96
C LEU A 167 -6.70 -12.44 14.28
N TYR A 168 -5.82 -12.15 13.34
CA TYR A 168 -5.83 -10.90 12.60
C TYR A 168 -7.17 -10.69 11.87
N ALA A 169 -7.64 -11.69 11.14
CA ALA A 169 -8.92 -11.63 10.43
C ALA A 169 -10.10 -11.26 11.37
N ASN A 170 -10.14 -11.82 12.60
CA ASN A 170 -11.17 -11.45 13.57
C ASN A 170 -11.02 -10.02 14.12
N GLN A 171 -9.78 -9.53 14.27
CA GLN A 171 -9.52 -8.16 14.72
C GLN A 171 -9.90 -7.15 13.63
N TYR A 172 -9.49 -7.41 12.39
CA TYR A 172 -9.83 -6.56 11.24
C TYR A 172 -11.33 -6.53 10.97
N LEU A 173 -12.02 -7.69 11.04
CA LEU A 173 -13.48 -7.74 10.94
C LEU A 173 -14.15 -6.82 11.97
N ALA A 174 -13.68 -6.82 13.21
CA ALA A 174 -14.23 -5.96 14.25
C ALA A 174 -13.96 -4.47 13.99
N LEU A 175 -12.83 -4.15 13.35
CA LEU A 175 -12.46 -2.79 12.96
C LEU A 175 -13.34 -2.31 11.80
N VAL A 176 -13.41 -3.07 10.71
CA VAL A 176 -14.14 -2.68 9.49
C VAL A 176 -15.66 -2.69 9.66
N ALA A 177 -16.18 -3.38 10.67
CA ALA A 177 -17.61 -3.38 10.98
C ALA A 177 -18.15 -2.00 11.42
N GLY A 178 -17.29 -1.14 11.98
CA GLY A 178 -17.62 0.25 12.31
C GLY A 178 -17.23 1.21 11.20
N SER A 179 -17.14 2.49 11.54
CA SER A 179 -16.40 3.47 10.74
C SER A 179 -14.90 3.17 10.82
N ASN A 180 -14.22 3.28 9.73
CA ASN A 180 -12.77 3.17 9.62
C ASN A 180 -12.29 4.19 8.59
N TYR A 181 -11.08 4.74 8.76
CA TYR A 181 -10.63 5.83 7.91
C TYR A 181 -9.31 5.50 7.24
N SER A 182 -9.21 5.84 5.97
CA SER A 182 -7.95 6.05 5.29
C SER A 182 -7.79 7.54 4.98
N SER A 183 -6.56 8.05 5.03
CA SER A 183 -6.25 9.41 4.62
C SER A 183 -5.11 9.41 3.63
N ASN A 184 -5.21 10.26 2.61
CA ASN A 184 -4.09 10.55 1.72
C ASN A 184 -3.62 11.98 2.00
N ILE A 185 -2.30 12.15 2.13
CA ILE A 185 -1.64 13.42 2.38
C ILE A 185 -0.64 13.65 1.28
N SER A 186 -0.67 14.82 0.68
CA SER A 186 0.31 15.18 -0.35
C SER A 186 0.64 16.67 -0.34
N VAL A 187 1.82 16.97 -0.83
CA VAL A 187 2.30 18.31 -1.12
C VAL A 187 2.68 18.38 -2.59
N SER A 188 2.37 19.49 -3.24
CA SER A 188 2.60 19.66 -4.68
C SER A 188 4.05 20.07 -5.01
N GLU A 189 4.78 20.56 -4.02
CA GLU A 189 6.12 21.10 -4.19
C GLU A 189 7.20 20.04 -3.95
N GLU A 190 8.30 20.16 -4.65
CA GLU A 190 9.46 19.28 -4.47
C GLU A 190 10.53 19.88 -3.54
N ASN A 191 10.57 21.22 -3.45
CA ASN A 191 11.54 21.96 -2.67
C ASN A 191 10.84 22.88 -1.68
N PHE A 192 11.25 22.83 -0.44
CA PHE A 192 10.65 23.55 0.67
C PHE A 192 11.66 24.54 1.24
N VAL A 193 11.36 25.83 1.14
CA VAL A 193 12.26 26.92 1.51
C VAL A 193 11.79 27.57 2.81
N GLN A 194 12.72 27.92 3.68
CA GLN A 194 12.46 28.62 4.95
C GLN A 194 11.74 29.96 4.70
N GLY A 195 10.76 30.28 5.56
CA GLY A 195 9.97 31.50 5.49
C GLY A 195 8.88 31.51 4.40
N GLU A 196 8.74 30.44 3.65
CA GLU A 196 7.70 30.29 2.62
C GLU A 196 6.57 29.40 3.11
N SER A 197 5.38 29.57 2.50
CA SER A 197 4.17 28.79 2.84
C SER A 197 3.78 27.86 1.70
N TYR A 198 3.38 26.65 2.05
CA TYR A 198 3.05 25.58 1.11
C TYR A 198 1.67 24.97 1.41
N PRO A 199 0.88 24.61 0.38
CA PRO A 199 -0.40 23.97 0.57
C PRO A 199 -0.22 22.50 0.99
N LEU A 200 -1.06 22.05 1.91
CA LEU A 200 -1.22 20.64 2.26
C LEU A 200 -2.54 20.14 1.69
N ASN A 201 -2.46 19.11 0.84
CA ASN A 201 -3.62 18.42 0.32
C ASN A 201 -3.95 17.24 1.22
N ILE A 202 -5.21 17.11 1.61
CA ILE A 202 -5.71 16.01 2.42
C ILE A 202 -6.98 15.47 1.77
N SER A 203 -7.07 14.16 1.63
CA SER A 203 -8.34 13.47 1.37
C SER A 203 -8.57 12.41 2.43
N VAL A 204 -9.83 12.17 2.76
CA VAL A 204 -10.26 11.20 3.78
C VAL A 204 -11.36 10.34 3.21
N THR A 205 -11.24 9.03 3.40
CA THR A 205 -12.24 8.04 3.01
C THR A 205 -12.70 7.28 4.24
N ASN A 206 -14.01 7.12 4.43
CA ASN A 206 -14.53 6.15 5.37
C ASN A 206 -14.51 4.77 4.71
N THR A 207 -13.53 3.94 5.02
CA THR A 207 -13.35 2.57 4.50
C THR A 207 -14.09 1.53 5.34
N GLY A 208 -14.79 1.96 6.39
CA GLY A 208 -15.61 1.08 7.21
C GLY A 208 -16.99 0.79 6.60
N LEU A 209 -17.64 -0.26 7.07
CA LEU A 209 -18.98 -0.69 6.63
C LEU A 209 -20.12 0.04 7.35
N SER A 210 -19.81 1.00 8.21
CA SER A 210 -20.79 1.84 8.91
C SER A 210 -20.43 3.30 8.74
N ASP A 211 -21.45 4.15 8.80
CA ASP A 211 -21.27 5.60 8.84
C ASP A 211 -20.46 6.01 10.07
N SER A 212 -19.82 7.17 9.99
CA SER A 212 -19.09 7.72 11.13
C SER A 212 -19.99 7.96 12.33
N SER A 213 -19.42 7.89 13.52
CA SER A 213 -20.13 8.16 14.76
C SER A 213 -20.25 9.67 15.04
N GLY A 214 -20.85 10.41 14.13
CA GLY A 214 -20.97 11.86 14.16
C GLY A 214 -19.83 12.56 13.42
N GLU A 215 -19.45 13.76 13.87
CA GLU A 215 -18.39 14.56 13.24
C GLU A 215 -17.06 13.80 13.17
N VAL A 216 -16.39 13.89 12.03
CA VAL A 216 -15.05 13.35 11.81
C VAL A 216 -14.03 14.46 12.03
N ASN A 217 -13.04 14.20 12.86
CA ASN A 217 -12.01 15.15 13.24
C ASN A 217 -10.68 14.78 12.58
N ILE A 218 -9.96 15.79 12.14
CA ILE A 218 -8.63 15.65 11.55
C ILE A 218 -7.68 16.54 12.35
N ASP A 219 -6.66 15.93 12.96
CA ASP A 219 -5.58 16.65 13.65
C ASP A 219 -4.30 16.56 12.81
N ILE A 220 -3.67 17.70 12.57
CA ILE A 220 -2.39 17.81 11.88
C ILE A 220 -1.30 18.09 12.91
N LEU A 221 -0.34 17.18 13.00
CA LEU A 221 0.78 17.24 13.94
C LEU A 221 2.09 17.43 13.18
N SER A 222 2.96 18.27 13.71
CA SER A 222 4.31 18.52 13.17
C SER A 222 5.27 18.97 14.24
N SER A 223 6.51 19.23 13.86
CA SER A 223 7.50 19.91 14.70
C SER A 223 7.20 21.40 14.87
N ASP A 224 7.92 22.06 15.78
CA ASP A 224 7.85 23.52 15.97
C ASP A 224 8.39 24.33 14.78
N ASN A 225 9.00 23.66 13.79
CA ASN A 225 9.52 24.28 12.57
C ASN A 225 8.44 24.52 11.49
N LEU A 226 7.24 23.94 11.66
CA LEU A 226 6.13 24.10 10.73
C LEU A 226 4.93 24.72 11.47
N GLU A 227 4.46 25.87 10.99
CA GLU A 227 3.27 26.55 11.51
C GLU A 227 2.10 26.39 10.54
N PHE A 228 1.01 25.77 10.97
CA PHE A 228 -0.17 25.53 10.14
C PHE A 228 -1.22 26.62 10.32
N GLU A 229 -1.84 27.06 9.23
CA GLU A 229 -3.02 27.96 9.29
C GLU A 229 -4.20 27.27 10.00
N LEU A 230 -4.41 25.99 9.72
CA LEU A 230 -5.39 25.13 10.39
C LEU A 230 -4.71 23.80 10.73
N SER A 231 -4.60 23.51 12.02
CA SER A 231 -4.09 22.23 12.53
C SER A 231 -5.20 21.28 13.00
N GLU A 232 -6.44 21.76 13.06
CA GLU A 232 -7.61 20.98 13.41
C GLU A 232 -8.71 21.27 12.37
N ILE A 233 -9.30 20.22 11.79
CA ILE A 233 -10.37 20.30 10.80
C ILE A 233 -11.50 19.40 11.26
N ASN A 234 -12.73 19.89 11.23
CA ASN A 234 -13.92 19.12 11.56
C ASN A 234 -14.76 18.96 10.30
N LEU A 235 -15.14 17.73 10.00
CA LEU A 235 -16.03 17.36 8.93
C LEU A 235 -17.39 16.96 9.52
N ASP A 236 -18.42 17.06 8.71
CA ASP A 236 -19.71 16.44 9.02
C ASP A 236 -19.55 14.90 9.10
N GLU A 237 -20.63 14.22 9.45
CA GLU A 237 -20.70 12.75 9.41
C GLU A 237 -20.36 12.24 8.00
N LEU A 238 -19.51 11.21 7.91
CA LEU A 238 -19.12 10.54 6.67
C LEU A 238 -19.87 9.22 6.54
N GLU A 239 -20.60 9.05 5.44
CA GLU A 239 -21.23 7.77 5.10
C GLU A 239 -20.17 6.70 4.82
N SER A 240 -20.54 5.42 4.96
CA SER A 240 -19.71 4.29 4.55
C SER A 240 -19.35 4.41 3.08
N GLY A 241 -18.06 4.26 2.73
CA GLY A 241 -17.53 4.41 1.38
C GLY A 241 -17.37 5.86 0.90
N GLU A 242 -17.76 6.87 1.69
CA GLU A 242 -17.64 8.27 1.28
C GLU A 242 -16.18 8.72 1.30
N ASN A 243 -15.78 9.37 0.20
CA ASN A 243 -14.49 10.04 0.06
C ASN A 243 -14.68 11.54 0.00
N ILE A 244 -13.98 12.28 0.83
CA ILE A 244 -13.91 13.74 0.79
C ILE A 244 -12.49 14.17 0.43
N ASP A 245 -12.36 14.83 -0.72
CA ASP A 245 -11.13 15.53 -1.10
C ASP A 245 -11.23 16.98 -0.59
N LEU A 246 -10.39 17.31 0.39
CA LEU A 246 -10.32 18.65 0.98
C LEU A 246 -9.43 19.59 0.16
N GLY A 247 -8.67 19.06 -0.80
CA GLY A 247 -7.72 19.83 -1.59
C GLY A 247 -6.73 20.59 -0.71
N ASN A 248 -6.44 21.83 -1.07
CA ASN A 248 -5.56 22.75 -0.32
C ASN A 248 -6.31 23.37 0.88
N ILE A 249 -6.73 22.55 1.83
CA ILE A 249 -7.54 22.99 2.98
C ILE A 249 -6.75 23.86 3.96
N THR A 250 -5.45 23.63 4.07
CA THR A 250 -4.56 24.37 4.95
C THR A 250 -3.22 24.62 4.29
N TYR A 251 -2.50 25.61 4.82
CA TYR A 251 -1.12 25.92 4.45
C TYR A 251 -0.23 25.78 5.67
N PHE A 252 1.01 25.37 5.46
CA PHE A 252 2.04 25.41 6.50
C PHE A 252 3.16 26.36 6.08
N GLU A 253 3.61 27.17 7.02
CA GLU A 253 4.78 28.04 6.87
C GLU A 253 5.99 27.37 7.53
N ILE A 254 7.12 27.39 6.85
CA ILE A 254 8.38 26.88 7.38
C ILE A 254 9.06 28.03 8.11
N ALA A 255 9.38 27.82 9.39
CA ALA A 255 10.06 28.84 10.17
C ALA A 255 11.37 29.26 9.51
N SER A 256 11.61 30.58 9.44
CA SER A 256 12.82 31.13 8.83
C SER A 256 14.13 30.68 9.52
N SER A 257 14.02 30.19 10.75
CA SER A 257 15.14 29.66 11.54
C SER A 257 15.39 28.15 11.33
N THR A 258 14.58 27.48 10.52
CA THR A 258 14.75 26.05 10.26
C THR A 258 16.07 25.83 9.50
N PRO A 259 16.97 24.97 9.98
CA PRO A 259 18.23 24.70 9.29
C PRO A 259 17.99 24.09 7.91
N GLU A 260 18.84 24.42 6.95
CA GLU A 260 18.85 23.75 5.66
C GLU A 260 19.19 22.27 5.80
N GLY A 261 18.53 21.41 5.04
CA GLY A 261 18.67 19.96 5.19
C GLY A 261 17.83 19.38 6.33
N SER A 262 17.03 20.20 7.05
CA SER A 262 16.11 19.67 8.07
C SER A 262 15.07 18.75 7.46
N ILE A 263 14.79 17.66 8.18
CA ILE A 263 13.78 16.67 7.82
C ILE A 263 12.58 16.89 8.75
N GLU A 264 11.45 17.21 8.17
CA GLU A 264 10.23 17.49 8.93
C GLU A 264 9.15 16.46 8.58
N GLN A 265 8.44 15.98 9.59
CA GLN A 265 7.32 15.07 9.43
C GLN A 265 5.99 15.79 9.66
N ILE A 266 5.07 15.63 8.74
CA ILE A 266 3.67 16.05 8.90
C ILE A 266 2.84 14.79 9.10
N THR A 267 2.13 14.72 10.22
CA THR A 267 1.28 13.58 10.56
C THR A 267 -0.16 14.03 10.63
N VAL A 268 -1.05 13.30 9.98
CA VAL A 268 -2.49 13.51 10.01
C VAL A 268 -3.16 12.35 10.73
N ASN A 269 -3.93 12.67 11.76
CA ASN A 269 -4.79 11.73 12.47
C ASN A 269 -6.24 12.02 12.11
N VAL A 270 -6.99 10.98 11.74
CA VAL A 270 -8.42 11.05 11.46
C VAL A 270 -9.17 10.19 12.47
N TYR A 271 -10.20 10.73 13.11
CA TYR A 271 -10.95 10.01 14.14
C TYR A 271 -12.38 10.56 14.30
N ASP A 272 -13.26 9.75 14.86
CA ASP A 272 -14.61 10.11 15.27
C ASP A 272 -14.85 9.86 16.77
N ASN A 273 -16.11 9.89 17.20
CA ASN A 273 -16.48 9.67 18.61
C ASN A 273 -16.17 8.27 19.15
N TYR A 274 -15.90 7.27 18.29
CA TYR A 274 -15.48 5.93 18.70
C TYR A 274 -13.99 5.80 18.95
N ASN A 275 -13.21 6.88 18.77
CA ASN A 275 -11.76 6.91 18.92
C ASN A 275 -11.03 5.92 17.98
N VAL A 276 -11.61 5.61 16.83
CA VAL A 276 -10.87 4.93 15.76
C VAL A 276 -9.92 5.97 15.19
N ILE A 277 -8.64 5.76 15.36
CA ILE A 277 -7.62 6.69 14.87
C ILE A 277 -6.92 6.07 13.67
N SER A 278 -7.08 6.70 12.51
CA SER A 278 -6.22 6.47 11.35
C SER A 278 -5.11 7.50 11.36
N THR A 279 -3.88 7.06 11.17
CA THR A 279 -2.70 7.92 11.17
C THR A 279 -1.96 7.75 9.86
N ASN A 280 -1.68 8.85 9.17
CA ASN A 280 -0.82 8.88 7.99
C ASN A 280 0.21 9.99 8.13
N SER A 281 1.38 9.85 7.48
CA SER A 281 2.48 10.81 7.60
C SER A 281 3.21 10.97 6.28
N ILE A 282 3.64 12.20 6.03
CA ILE A 282 4.61 12.51 4.97
C ILE A 282 5.85 13.16 5.57
N THR A 283 6.96 12.99 4.89
CA THR A 283 8.23 13.61 5.27
C THR A 283 8.64 14.61 4.17
N ILE A 284 8.99 15.80 4.58
CA ILE A 284 9.50 16.87 3.70
C ILE A 284 10.92 17.21 4.08
N LEU A 285 11.70 17.63 3.09
CA LEU A 285 13.09 18.02 3.25
C LEU A 285 13.20 19.52 2.97
N ILE A 286 13.70 20.27 3.95
CA ILE A 286 13.75 21.74 3.91
C ILE A 286 15.08 22.19 3.32
N GLY A 287 15.03 23.13 2.40
CA GLY A 287 16.17 23.78 1.78
C GLY A 287 16.20 23.71 0.26
N GLN A 288 17.27 24.17 -0.33
CA GLN A 288 17.51 24.16 -1.77
C GLN A 288 18.63 23.18 -2.11
N PRO A 289 18.30 21.89 -2.33
CA PRO A 289 19.32 20.90 -2.62
C PRO A 289 19.95 21.11 -4.00
N GLU A 290 21.21 20.74 -4.12
CA GLU A 290 21.88 20.60 -5.42
C GLU A 290 21.52 19.25 -6.05
N THR A 291 21.10 19.25 -7.31
CA THR A 291 20.89 18.02 -8.07
C THR A 291 22.20 17.57 -8.67
N ILE A 292 22.81 16.53 -8.11
CA ILE A 292 24.09 15.96 -8.59
C ILE A 292 23.89 14.81 -9.57
N VAL A 293 22.72 14.17 -9.56
CA VAL A 293 22.32 13.15 -10.52
C VAL A 293 20.91 13.49 -11.01
N ASN A 294 20.75 13.56 -12.34
CA ASN A 294 19.45 13.68 -13.00
C ASN A 294 19.49 12.72 -14.20
N ASP A 295 18.91 11.55 -14.03
CA ASP A 295 18.89 10.51 -15.05
C ASP A 295 17.46 10.29 -15.53
N GLU A 296 17.13 10.91 -16.65
CA GLU A 296 15.85 10.84 -17.34
C GLU A 296 15.77 9.62 -18.27
N PHE A 297 16.76 8.74 -18.24
CA PHE A 297 16.90 7.55 -19.08
C PHE A 297 16.81 7.77 -20.61
N GLU A 298 16.83 9.02 -21.06
CA GLU A 298 16.75 9.36 -22.50
C GLU A 298 17.99 8.94 -23.30
N ASN A 299 19.10 8.73 -22.63
CA ASN A 299 20.33 8.25 -23.23
C ASN A 299 20.72 6.90 -22.67
N GLN A 300 21.49 6.13 -23.45
CA GLN A 300 22.08 4.90 -22.93
C GLN A 300 23.05 5.27 -21.81
N ASN A 301 22.79 4.75 -20.61
CA ASN A 301 23.49 5.07 -19.38
C ASN A 301 24.20 3.83 -18.79
N SER A 302 24.77 4.00 -17.59
CA SER A 302 25.55 2.95 -16.91
C SER A 302 24.70 2.03 -16.02
N TRP A 303 23.39 2.08 -16.13
CA TRP A 303 22.49 1.17 -15.44
C TRP A 303 22.61 -0.25 -16.01
N SER A 304 22.43 -1.23 -15.17
CA SER A 304 22.56 -2.65 -15.53
C SER A 304 21.37 -3.45 -15.02
N VAL A 305 21.05 -4.53 -15.72
CA VAL A 305 19.95 -5.42 -15.40
C VAL A 305 20.50 -6.76 -14.97
N GLY A 306 19.90 -7.31 -13.92
CA GLY A 306 20.17 -8.65 -13.44
C GLY A 306 21.18 -8.74 -12.30
N GLU A 307 20.80 -9.46 -11.25
CA GLU A 307 21.67 -9.96 -10.17
C GLU A 307 21.87 -11.48 -10.30
N ALA A 308 22.80 -12.02 -9.52
CA ALA A 308 23.15 -13.44 -9.62
C ALA A 308 22.03 -14.39 -9.14
N ASP A 309 21.10 -13.88 -8.38
CA ASP A 309 19.94 -14.59 -7.80
C ASP A 309 18.60 -14.17 -8.44
N ASP A 310 18.63 -13.42 -9.54
CA ASP A 310 17.46 -13.18 -10.36
C ASP A 310 17.07 -14.46 -11.09
N ASP A 311 15.79 -14.78 -11.07
CA ASP A 311 15.22 -16.03 -11.60
C ASP A 311 13.95 -15.83 -12.43
N ALA A 312 13.49 -14.58 -12.62
CA ALA A 312 12.38 -14.30 -13.51
C ALA A 312 12.61 -14.88 -14.93
N THR A 313 11.61 -15.52 -15.47
CA THR A 313 11.66 -16.18 -16.78
C THR A 313 11.10 -15.30 -17.90
N ALA A 314 10.29 -14.30 -17.57
CA ALA A 314 9.78 -13.25 -18.43
C ALA A 314 9.79 -11.91 -17.69
N GLY A 315 9.41 -10.82 -18.35
CA GLY A 315 9.32 -9.50 -17.73
C GLY A 315 10.63 -8.91 -17.24
N ILE A 316 11.75 -9.24 -17.87
CA ILE A 316 13.06 -8.72 -17.48
C ILE A 316 13.13 -7.23 -17.77
N TRP A 317 13.72 -6.46 -16.83
CA TRP A 317 13.94 -5.04 -17.02
C TRP A 317 14.63 -4.71 -18.34
N GLU A 318 14.12 -3.73 -19.03
CA GLU A 318 14.78 -3.16 -20.20
C GLU A 318 14.56 -1.65 -20.29
N ARG A 319 15.52 -0.94 -20.89
CA ARG A 319 15.34 0.46 -21.24
C ARG A 319 14.66 0.55 -22.59
N ALA A 320 13.43 1.05 -22.63
CA ALA A 320 12.62 1.06 -23.84
C ALA A 320 11.69 2.29 -23.90
N ILE A 321 11.07 2.50 -25.06
CA ILE A 321 9.84 3.30 -25.18
C ILE A 321 8.73 2.41 -24.67
N PRO A 322 8.01 2.76 -23.60
CA PRO A 322 6.99 1.89 -23.04
C PRO A 322 5.87 1.61 -24.03
N ASN A 323 5.38 0.38 -24.02
CA ASN A 323 4.29 -0.08 -24.86
C ASN A 323 3.13 -0.50 -23.95
N PRO A 324 1.96 0.17 -23.99
CA PRO A 324 0.90 -0.07 -23.03
C PRO A 324 0.31 -1.48 -23.16
N THR A 325 0.12 -2.12 -22.03
CA THR A 325 -0.67 -3.33 -21.88
C THR A 325 -1.92 -3.04 -21.04
N TYR A 326 -2.91 -3.90 -21.12
CA TYR A 326 -4.20 -3.70 -20.49
C TYR A 326 -4.67 -4.98 -19.81
N ASP A 327 -5.33 -4.85 -18.68
CA ASP A 327 -5.96 -5.97 -17.98
C ASP A 327 -7.29 -6.41 -18.62
N ASP A 328 -7.91 -7.46 -18.09
CA ASP A 328 -9.21 -7.98 -18.58
C ASP A 328 -10.36 -6.95 -18.49
N ASN A 329 -10.24 -5.94 -17.65
CA ASN A 329 -11.21 -4.85 -17.53
C ASN A 329 -10.88 -3.67 -18.46
N GLY A 330 -9.77 -3.73 -19.20
CA GLY A 330 -9.30 -2.69 -20.09
C GLY A 330 -8.61 -1.53 -19.37
N GLN A 331 -8.18 -1.73 -18.12
CA GLN A 331 -7.34 -0.78 -17.40
C GLN A 331 -5.89 -0.91 -17.89
N ILE A 332 -5.21 0.23 -18.04
CA ILE A 332 -3.80 0.26 -18.42
C ILE A 332 -2.96 -0.28 -17.25
N ILE A 333 -2.09 -1.24 -17.52
CA ILE A 333 -1.22 -1.86 -16.53
C ILE A 333 0.26 -1.61 -16.75
N GLN A 334 0.71 -1.45 -18.02
CA GLN A 334 2.02 -0.91 -18.37
C GLN A 334 1.84 0.51 -18.92
N PRO A 335 2.74 1.49 -18.63
CA PRO A 335 2.56 2.87 -19.10
C PRO A 335 2.56 2.98 -20.63
N ASP A 336 1.81 3.94 -21.16
CA ASP A 336 1.74 4.30 -22.58
C ASP A 336 2.79 5.35 -22.98
N ALA A 337 3.43 5.97 -22.01
CA ALA A 337 4.51 6.95 -22.17
C ALA A 337 5.45 6.91 -20.96
N ASP A 338 6.70 7.36 -21.16
CA ASP A 338 7.61 7.69 -20.08
C ASP A 338 7.08 8.87 -19.24
N HIS A 339 7.72 9.17 -18.13
CA HIS A 339 7.33 10.31 -17.28
C HIS A 339 8.00 11.63 -17.71
N THR A 340 9.19 11.57 -18.30
CA THR A 340 9.97 12.76 -18.67
C THR A 340 9.23 13.64 -19.68
N VAL A 341 9.09 14.93 -19.39
CA VAL A 341 8.44 15.88 -20.29
C VAL A 341 9.21 15.98 -21.62
N ASN A 342 8.58 15.54 -22.72
CA ASN A 342 9.15 15.38 -24.05
C ASN A 342 10.22 14.27 -24.16
N GLY A 343 10.30 13.36 -23.18
CA GLY A 343 11.07 12.13 -23.24
C GLY A 343 10.43 11.06 -24.11
N GLN A 344 11.03 9.89 -24.11
CA GLN A 344 10.54 8.68 -24.79
C GLN A 344 10.93 7.39 -24.07
N TYR A 345 11.97 7.40 -23.24
CA TYR A 345 12.56 6.19 -22.70
C TYR A 345 12.52 6.18 -21.18
N CYS A 346 12.06 5.08 -20.65
CA CYS A 346 12.18 4.74 -19.24
C CYS A 346 12.73 3.30 -19.10
N PHE A 347 12.93 2.83 -17.88
CA PHE A 347 13.07 1.39 -17.63
C PHE A 347 11.70 0.78 -17.38
N VAL A 348 11.38 -0.31 -18.08
CA VAL A 348 10.14 -1.08 -17.93
C VAL A 348 10.46 -2.56 -17.78
N THR A 349 9.58 -3.30 -17.16
CA THR A 349 9.59 -4.77 -17.18
C THR A 349 8.91 -5.23 -18.46
N GLY A 350 9.53 -6.15 -19.22
CA GLY A 350 9.01 -6.82 -20.38
C GLY A 350 8.26 -5.95 -21.40
N ASN A 351 8.96 -5.18 -22.21
CA ASN A 351 8.34 -4.29 -23.19
C ASN A 351 8.09 -5.00 -24.52
N ASP A 352 7.09 -5.87 -24.60
CA ASP A 352 6.81 -6.61 -25.84
C ASP A 352 6.18 -5.71 -26.92
N VAL A 353 6.88 -5.59 -28.02
CA VAL A 353 6.45 -4.88 -29.22
C VAL A 353 5.90 -5.82 -30.31
N SER A 354 5.61 -7.08 -30.00
CA SER A 354 4.98 -7.98 -30.95
C SER A 354 3.55 -7.51 -31.23
N ASN A 355 3.15 -7.47 -32.49
CA ASN A 355 1.90 -6.87 -33.00
C ASN A 355 0.59 -7.59 -32.54
N ASN A 356 0.59 -8.27 -31.47
CA ASN A 356 -0.60 -8.79 -30.80
C ASN A 356 -0.89 -8.02 -29.52
N ASP A 357 -0.78 -6.84 -29.57
CA ASP A 357 -0.93 -5.59 -28.81
C ASP A 357 -1.91 -5.60 -27.66
N SER A 358 -2.34 -6.71 -27.16
CA SER A 358 -3.29 -6.84 -26.05
C SER A 358 -3.46 -8.28 -25.60
N GLU A 359 -2.52 -9.18 -25.85
CA GLU A 359 -2.57 -10.46 -25.12
C GLU A 359 -2.16 -10.18 -23.68
N PHE A 360 -3.14 -10.23 -22.86
CA PHE A 360 -3.16 -10.23 -21.42
C PHE A 360 -2.01 -11.10 -20.85
N GLY A 361 -1.22 -10.55 -19.90
CA GLY A 361 -0.11 -11.26 -19.28
C GLY A 361 1.06 -11.59 -20.22
N PHE A 362 1.25 -10.88 -21.30
CA PHE A 362 2.37 -11.10 -22.21
C PHE A 362 3.46 -10.05 -21.95
N GLY A 363 4.55 -10.45 -21.34
CA GLY A 363 5.69 -9.58 -21.05
C GLY A 363 5.76 -9.12 -19.60
N ASP A 364 4.77 -9.42 -18.77
CA ASP A 364 4.83 -9.20 -17.34
C ASP A 364 5.93 -10.05 -16.64
N VAL A 365 6.25 -9.71 -15.43
CA VAL A 365 7.28 -10.45 -14.66
C VAL A 365 6.72 -11.79 -14.25
N ASP A 366 7.35 -12.87 -14.73
CA ASP A 366 6.95 -14.25 -14.46
C ASP A 366 8.03 -15.04 -13.74
N GLY A 367 7.60 -15.84 -12.76
CA GLY A 367 8.36 -16.97 -12.21
C GLY A 367 9.59 -16.60 -11.42
N GLY A 368 9.62 -15.44 -10.80
CA GLY A 368 10.71 -15.00 -9.95
C GLY A 368 10.90 -13.49 -9.92
N LYS A 369 12.11 -13.04 -9.66
CA LYS A 369 12.45 -11.61 -9.58
C LYS A 369 13.36 -11.16 -10.72
N THR A 370 13.28 -9.88 -11.06
CA THR A 370 14.19 -9.16 -11.94
C THR A 370 14.65 -7.86 -11.29
N THR A 371 15.94 -7.54 -11.42
CA THR A 371 16.58 -6.42 -10.71
C THR A 371 17.18 -5.41 -11.69
N LEU A 372 16.85 -4.13 -11.50
CA LEU A 372 17.49 -2.99 -12.15
C LEU A 372 18.50 -2.37 -11.18
N LEU A 373 19.74 -2.16 -11.61
CA LEU A 373 20.84 -1.69 -10.79
C LEU A 373 21.40 -0.37 -11.28
N SER A 374 21.55 0.59 -10.39
CA SER A 374 22.23 1.85 -10.68
C SER A 374 23.74 1.68 -10.87
N PRO A 375 24.43 2.64 -11.50
CA PRO A 375 25.88 2.79 -11.33
C PRO A 375 26.25 3.10 -9.88
N LEU A 376 27.58 3.18 -9.61
CA LEU A 376 28.08 3.64 -8.33
C LEU A 376 28.11 5.16 -8.31
N TYR A 377 27.68 5.74 -7.18
CA TYR A 377 27.74 7.17 -6.92
C TYR A 377 28.64 7.46 -5.71
N ASP A 378 29.44 8.51 -5.80
CA ASP A 378 30.25 9.01 -4.68
C ASP A 378 29.48 10.11 -3.97
N LEU A 379 28.97 9.82 -2.78
CA LEU A 379 28.26 10.76 -1.91
C LEU A 379 29.03 11.00 -0.60
N SER A 380 30.32 10.68 -0.55
CA SER A 380 31.11 10.73 0.69
C SER A 380 31.39 12.14 1.21
N GLU A 381 31.17 13.17 0.39
CA GLU A 381 31.36 14.57 0.78
C GLU A 381 30.10 15.21 1.37
N TYR A 382 28.97 14.49 1.40
CA TYR A 382 27.68 14.99 1.86
C TYR A 382 27.23 14.28 3.13
N SER A 383 26.51 14.99 3.98
CA SER A 383 25.89 14.43 5.20
C SER A 383 24.45 13.98 4.98
N ILE A 384 23.75 14.60 4.02
CA ILE A 384 22.36 14.30 3.68
C ILE A 384 22.21 14.22 2.16
N ALA A 385 21.51 13.19 1.70
CA ALA A 385 21.07 13.05 0.32
C ALA A 385 19.60 12.64 0.25
N ALA A 386 18.86 13.17 -0.72
CA ALA A 386 17.55 12.68 -1.08
C ALA A 386 17.65 11.93 -2.42
N VAL A 387 17.11 10.74 -2.47
CA VAL A 387 17.00 9.94 -3.69
C VAL A 387 15.55 9.91 -4.10
N SER A 388 15.24 10.36 -5.31
CA SER A 388 13.88 10.35 -5.84
C SER A 388 13.81 9.69 -7.21
N TYR A 389 12.65 9.15 -7.52
CA TYR A 389 12.35 8.55 -8.82
C TYR A 389 10.83 8.54 -9.03
N TRP A 390 10.41 8.36 -10.27
CA TRP A 390 9.02 8.08 -10.60
C TRP A 390 8.83 6.60 -10.81
N ARG A 391 7.75 6.06 -10.23
CA ARG A 391 7.38 4.65 -10.25
C ARG A 391 6.03 4.47 -10.94
N TRP A 392 5.96 3.46 -11.78
CA TRP A 392 4.73 2.78 -12.18
C TRP A 392 4.81 1.35 -11.66
N TYR A 393 3.80 0.88 -10.98
CA TYR A 393 3.80 -0.49 -10.46
C TYR A 393 2.39 -1.02 -10.36
N VAL A 394 2.11 -2.13 -11.04
CA VAL A 394 0.84 -2.86 -11.02
C VAL A 394 1.11 -4.30 -10.66
N ASN A 395 0.43 -4.82 -9.63
CA ASN A 395 0.46 -6.21 -9.16
C ASN A 395 -0.95 -6.78 -8.96
N SER A 396 -2.01 -6.00 -9.19
CA SER A 396 -3.41 -6.36 -8.94
C SER A 396 -4.27 -6.36 -10.20
N ALA A 397 -3.64 -6.56 -11.37
CA ALA A 397 -4.36 -6.57 -12.65
C ALA A 397 -5.42 -7.68 -12.70
N ALA A 398 -6.61 -7.32 -13.20
CA ALA A 398 -7.69 -8.29 -13.36
C ALA A 398 -7.30 -9.43 -14.30
N GLY A 399 -7.48 -10.67 -13.84
CA GLY A 399 -7.12 -11.91 -14.54
C GLY A 399 -5.80 -12.53 -14.10
N GLY A 400 -5.00 -11.86 -13.29
CA GLY A 400 -3.86 -12.45 -12.60
C GLY A 400 -4.30 -13.55 -11.62
N ALA A 401 -3.46 -14.55 -11.37
CA ALA A 401 -3.81 -15.67 -10.52
C ALA A 401 -3.74 -15.35 -9.03
N ASN A 402 -2.99 -14.33 -8.64
CA ASN A 402 -2.74 -13.96 -7.24
C ASN A 402 -2.56 -12.43 -7.09
N PRO A 403 -3.54 -11.63 -7.54
CA PRO A 403 -3.40 -10.17 -7.57
C PRO A 403 -3.18 -9.59 -6.18
N GLY A 404 -2.32 -8.56 -6.10
CA GLY A 404 -2.07 -7.79 -4.88
C GLY A 404 -1.04 -8.39 -3.92
N ASN A 405 -0.49 -9.59 -4.17
CA ASN A 405 0.38 -10.27 -3.21
C ASN A 405 1.89 -10.10 -3.46
N ASP A 406 2.28 -9.66 -4.64
CA ASP A 406 3.67 -9.46 -4.98
C ASP A 406 4.15 -8.06 -4.59
N ILE A 407 5.43 -7.95 -4.29
CA ILE A 407 6.01 -6.81 -3.62
C ILE A 407 6.97 -6.06 -4.55
N TRP A 408 6.75 -4.76 -4.66
CA TRP A 408 7.75 -3.82 -5.15
C TRP A 408 8.80 -3.56 -4.09
N ARG A 409 10.08 -3.53 -4.48
CA ARG A 409 11.16 -3.27 -3.55
C ARG A 409 12.23 -2.36 -4.13
N VAL A 410 12.69 -1.43 -3.31
CA VAL A 410 13.86 -0.59 -3.59
C VAL A 410 14.84 -0.67 -2.45
N ASP A 411 16.08 -0.93 -2.77
CA ASP A 411 17.16 -1.01 -1.79
C ASP A 411 18.30 -0.04 -2.14
N ALA A 412 18.98 0.45 -1.10
CA ALA A 412 20.23 1.19 -1.19
C ALA A 412 21.38 0.41 -0.55
N SER A 413 22.57 0.62 -1.07
CA SER A 413 23.83 0.08 -0.54
C SER A 413 24.85 1.19 -0.42
N ASN A 414 25.62 1.20 0.66
CA ASN A 414 26.77 2.10 0.83
C ASN A 414 28.13 1.39 0.72
N ASP A 415 28.13 0.13 0.28
CA ASP A 415 29.33 -0.71 0.13
C ASP A 415 29.44 -1.39 -1.26
N GLY A 416 28.85 -0.75 -2.27
CA GLY A 416 28.91 -1.17 -3.66
C GLY A 416 28.03 -2.36 -4.01
N GLY A 417 27.02 -2.65 -3.18
CA GLY A 417 26.09 -3.76 -3.39
C GLY A 417 26.44 -5.03 -2.61
N SER A 418 27.37 -4.95 -1.65
CA SER A 418 27.70 -6.09 -0.79
C SER A 418 26.65 -6.31 0.29
N THR A 419 26.09 -5.23 0.83
CA THR A 419 24.94 -5.23 1.74
C THR A 419 23.88 -4.26 1.24
N TRP A 420 22.60 -4.63 1.47
CA TRP A 420 21.47 -3.85 1.01
C TRP A 420 20.53 -3.47 2.15
N TYR A 421 20.07 -2.23 2.14
CA TYR A 421 19.12 -1.66 3.09
C TYR A 421 17.85 -1.30 2.34
N SER A 422 16.71 -1.74 2.85
CA SER A 422 15.42 -1.49 2.21
C SER A 422 15.01 -0.03 2.37
N LEU A 423 14.75 0.64 1.25
CA LEU A 423 14.14 1.97 1.21
C LEU A 423 12.63 1.86 1.03
N GLU A 424 12.19 0.96 0.17
CA GLU A 424 10.80 0.69 -0.11
C GLU A 424 10.55 -0.82 -0.18
N ASN A 425 9.43 -1.26 0.38
CA ASN A 425 8.99 -2.64 0.34
C ASN A 425 7.46 -2.62 0.50
N THR A 426 6.73 -2.69 -0.62
CA THR A 426 5.29 -2.44 -0.64
C THR A 426 4.57 -3.28 -1.69
N ASP A 427 3.36 -3.68 -1.39
CA ASP A 427 2.39 -4.28 -2.31
C ASP A 427 1.49 -3.22 -2.98
N GLN A 428 1.56 -1.97 -2.53
CA GLN A 428 0.74 -0.88 -3.07
C GLN A 428 1.08 -0.61 -4.53
N ASN A 429 0.06 -0.70 -5.36
CA ASN A 429 0.17 -0.49 -6.79
C ASN A 429 -0.49 0.83 -7.23
N SER A 430 -0.08 1.31 -8.41
CA SER A 430 -0.68 2.45 -9.08
C SER A 430 -0.48 2.31 -10.58
N ASN A 431 -1.58 2.34 -11.33
CA ASN A 431 -1.57 2.42 -12.79
C ASN A 431 -1.42 3.88 -13.29
N SER A 432 -0.57 4.61 -12.61
CA SER A 432 -0.13 5.96 -12.95
C SER A 432 1.26 6.20 -12.40
N TRP A 433 2.00 7.12 -13.01
CA TRP A 433 3.29 7.53 -12.48
C TRP A 433 3.13 8.19 -11.10
N THR A 434 3.88 7.70 -10.11
CA THR A 434 3.93 8.24 -8.75
C THR A 434 5.36 8.55 -8.36
N ARG A 435 5.58 9.71 -7.71
CA ARG A 435 6.90 10.10 -7.23
C ARG A 435 7.18 9.50 -5.87
N HIS A 436 8.38 8.95 -5.72
CA HIS A 436 8.91 8.42 -4.47
C HIS A 436 10.20 9.14 -4.10
N GLN A 437 10.42 9.41 -2.81
CA GLN A 437 11.61 10.06 -2.32
C GLN A 437 12.03 9.47 -0.98
N PHE A 438 13.31 9.22 -0.82
CA PHE A 438 13.92 8.68 0.40
C PHE A 438 15.11 9.54 0.81
N ILE A 439 15.24 9.78 2.11
CA ILE A 439 16.31 10.58 2.67
C ILE A 439 17.34 9.65 3.30
N LEU A 440 18.59 9.84 2.91
CA LEU A 440 19.75 9.11 3.38
C LEU A 440 20.63 10.05 4.22
N ASN A 441 20.97 9.62 5.42
CA ASN A 441 21.83 10.32 6.36
C ASN A 441 22.45 9.31 7.34
N ASP A 442 23.20 9.78 8.33
CA ASP A 442 23.85 8.92 9.33
C ASP A 442 22.87 8.07 10.16
N GLU A 443 21.62 8.48 10.27
CA GLU A 443 20.59 7.75 11.03
C GLU A 443 19.91 6.65 10.22
N THR A 444 19.75 6.87 8.91
CA THR A 444 19.09 5.92 7.99
C THR A 444 20.11 5.01 7.30
N LEU A 445 20.96 5.57 6.47
CA LEU A 445 22.05 4.89 5.78
C LEU A 445 23.21 5.88 5.55
N PRO A 446 24.34 5.76 6.27
CA PRO A 446 25.49 6.64 6.09
C PRO A 446 25.97 6.71 4.65
N LEU A 447 26.20 7.91 4.15
CA LEU A 447 26.66 8.16 2.79
C LEU A 447 28.12 7.72 2.61
N SER A 448 28.47 7.25 1.42
CA SER A 448 29.81 6.76 1.09
C SER A 448 30.18 7.04 -0.37
N ASN A 449 31.41 6.74 -0.75
CA ASN A 449 31.86 6.77 -2.14
C ASN A 449 31.46 5.54 -2.96
N GLN A 450 30.62 4.65 -2.42
CA GLN A 450 30.17 3.42 -3.06
C GLN A 450 28.65 3.24 -2.94
N MET A 451 27.91 4.34 -3.04
CA MET A 451 26.45 4.27 -3.02
C MET A 451 25.92 3.60 -4.28
N LYS A 452 24.96 2.71 -4.11
CA LYS A 452 24.30 1.98 -5.20
C LYS A 452 22.84 1.74 -4.86
N PHE A 453 21.99 1.73 -5.88
CA PHE A 453 20.54 1.53 -5.73
C PHE A 453 20.10 0.36 -6.60
N ARG A 454 19.05 -0.34 -6.17
CA ARG A 454 18.39 -1.36 -6.97
C ARG A 454 16.88 -1.30 -6.85
N PHE A 455 16.22 -1.62 -7.94
CA PHE A 455 14.77 -1.71 -8.08
C PHE A 455 14.43 -3.14 -8.45
N ILE A 456 13.52 -3.76 -7.70
CA ILE A 456 13.18 -5.17 -7.83
C ILE A 456 11.68 -5.28 -8.08
N ALA A 457 11.32 -5.87 -9.22
CA ALA A 457 9.99 -6.36 -9.52
C ALA A 457 10.00 -7.89 -9.43
N GLN A 458 8.96 -8.48 -8.86
CA GLN A 458 8.95 -9.92 -8.61
C GLN A 458 7.54 -10.51 -8.72
N ASP A 459 7.46 -11.73 -9.21
CA ASP A 459 6.32 -12.63 -9.16
C ASP A 459 6.76 -13.92 -8.46
N ILE A 460 6.51 -14.02 -7.15
CA ILE A 460 7.03 -15.11 -6.30
C ILE A 460 5.96 -15.90 -5.55
N TYR A 461 4.71 -15.40 -5.53
CA TYR A 461 3.65 -16.04 -4.75
C TYR A 461 2.90 -17.15 -5.46
N ASN A 462 3.13 -17.33 -6.74
CA ASN A 462 2.52 -18.44 -7.48
C ASN A 462 3.59 -19.17 -8.27
N ASP A 463 4.24 -20.12 -7.61
CA ASP A 463 5.29 -20.95 -8.19
C ASP A 463 4.81 -21.66 -9.45
N GLY A 464 5.38 -21.35 -10.58
CA GLY A 464 5.49 -22.35 -11.60
C GLY A 464 4.83 -22.13 -12.90
N ASP A 465 4.43 -20.97 -13.18
CA ASP A 465 3.91 -20.76 -14.51
C ASP A 465 4.89 -20.01 -15.39
N ASN A 466 5.63 -20.77 -16.12
CA ASN A 466 6.41 -20.35 -17.27
C ASN A 466 5.49 -19.63 -18.29
N GLY A 467 5.13 -18.40 -17.98
CA GLY A 467 4.47 -17.49 -18.90
C GLY A 467 2.96 -17.65 -19.06
N SER A 468 2.21 -18.03 -18.01
CA SER A 468 0.73 -17.99 -18.10
C SER A 468 -0.03 -18.23 -16.80
N GLY A 469 0.42 -17.82 -15.64
CA GLY A 469 -0.39 -18.19 -14.46
C GLY A 469 -0.01 -17.61 -13.13
N GLY A 470 0.91 -16.67 -13.09
CA GLY A 470 1.22 -15.88 -11.90
C GLY A 470 0.35 -14.63 -11.77
N SER A 471 0.71 -13.79 -10.84
CA SER A 471 0.25 -12.40 -10.79
C SER A 471 0.72 -11.68 -12.05
N ILE A 472 -0.04 -10.70 -12.52
CA ILE A 472 0.41 -9.84 -13.61
C ILE A 472 1.18 -8.69 -12.98
N ILE A 473 2.49 -8.71 -13.11
CA ILE A 473 3.39 -7.73 -12.53
C ILE A 473 3.99 -6.87 -13.63
N GLU A 474 3.61 -5.59 -13.62
CA GLU A 474 4.15 -4.59 -14.52
C GLU A 474 4.79 -3.45 -13.73
N ALA A 475 6.02 -3.11 -14.09
CA ALA A 475 6.74 -2.05 -13.41
C ALA A 475 7.50 -1.15 -14.38
N ALA A 476 7.60 0.13 -14.01
CA ALA A 476 8.47 1.06 -14.71
C ALA A 476 9.10 2.07 -13.74
N VAL A 477 10.28 2.56 -14.10
CA VAL A 477 11.05 3.57 -13.35
C VAL A 477 11.53 4.65 -14.31
N ASP A 478 11.36 5.91 -13.91
CA ASP A 478 11.83 7.07 -14.66
C ASP A 478 12.31 8.19 -13.74
N ASP A 479 12.96 9.20 -14.32
CA ASP A 479 13.40 10.44 -13.66
C ASP A 479 14.12 10.21 -12.32
N PHE A 480 15.15 9.35 -12.31
CA PHE A 480 15.97 9.10 -11.13
C PHE A 480 16.87 10.29 -10.81
N LYS A 481 16.76 10.80 -9.58
CA LYS A 481 17.55 11.95 -9.12
C LYS A 481 18.23 11.68 -7.79
N ILE A 482 19.43 12.25 -7.62
CA ILE A 482 20.09 12.39 -6.32
C ILE A 482 20.27 13.88 -6.06
N LEU A 483 19.68 14.32 -4.96
CA LEU A 483 19.71 15.67 -4.44
C LEU A 483 20.58 15.67 -3.19
N VAL A 484 21.47 16.62 -3.02
CA VAL A 484 22.36 16.70 -1.86
C VAL A 484 22.28 18.10 -1.24
N PHE A 485 22.55 18.15 0.04
CA PHE A 485 22.76 19.40 0.74
C PHE A 485 24.24 19.54 1.03
N ASN A 486 24.79 20.66 0.64
CA ASN A 486 26.11 21.01 1.11
C ASN A 486 25.99 21.30 2.61
N ASP A 487 26.89 20.73 3.41
CA ASP A 487 26.97 21.14 4.81
C ASP A 487 27.16 22.67 4.82
N ALA A 488 26.27 23.37 5.53
CA ALA A 488 26.37 24.81 5.63
C ALA A 488 27.75 25.15 6.21
N ILE A 489 28.64 25.68 5.38
CA ILE A 489 29.96 26.09 5.82
C ILE A 489 29.74 27.31 6.73
N SER A 490 30.00 27.13 8.03
CA SER A 490 29.82 28.24 8.98
C SER A 490 30.53 29.48 8.49
N GLY A 491 29.76 30.54 8.24
CA GLY A 491 30.25 31.79 7.67
C GLY A 491 30.05 31.99 6.16
N ASP A 492 29.60 30.98 5.44
CA ASP A 492 29.20 31.06 4.03
C ASP A 492 27.76 31.58 3.93
N ALA A 493 27.63 32.88 4.02
CA ALA A 493 26.35 33.57 4.11
C ALA A 493 25.61 33.72 2.78
N ASN A 494 26.25 33.39 1.66
CA ASN A 494 25.65 33.39 0.32
C ASN A 494 25.47 31.97 -0.23
N TYR A 495 25.91 30.95 0.51
CA TYR A 495 25.83 29.53 0.14
C TYR A 495 26.51 29.20 -1.20
N ASP A 496 27.61 29.91 -1.56
CA ASP A 496 28.36 29.63 -2.78
C ASP A 496 29.49 28.60 -2.60
N GLY A 497 29.68 28.10 -1.37
CA GLY A 497 30.70 27.10 -1.00
C GLY A 497 32.08 27.67 -0.69
N ASP A 498 32.26 29.00 -0.84
CA ASP A 498 33.56 29.65 -0.66
C ASP A 498 33.50 30.74 0.43
N LEU A 499 34.20 30.57 1.53
CA LEU A 499 34.34 31.64 2.52
C LEU A 499 35.15 32.83 1.96
N ASN A 500 34.50 33.94 1.68
CA ASN A 500 35.11 35.07 1.05
C ASN A 500 34.53 36.42 1.53
N VAL A 501 34.95 37.53 0.91
CA VAL A 501 34.52 38.88 1.31
C VAL A 501 33.06 39.17 1.07
N GLN A 502 32.40 38.37 0.18
CA GLN A 502 30.96 38.53 -0.07
C GLN A 502 30.15 38.14 1.16
N ASP A 503 30.54 37.05 1.83
CA ASP A 503 29.92 36.61 3.08
C ASP A 503 30.07 37.62 4.19
N VAL A 504 31.24 38.18 4.32
CA VAL A 504 31.50 39.27 5.28
C VAL A 504 30.53 40.43 5.08
N VAL A 505 30.26 40.82 3.82
CA VAL A 505 29.31 41.90 3.50
C VAL A 505 27.89 41.51 3.86
N ILE A 506 27.50 40.24 3.61
CA ILE A 506 26.18 39.74 3.94
C ILE A 506 25.98 39.69 5.47
N ILE A 507 26.92 39.14 6.22
CA ILE A 507 26.88 39.13 7.68
C ILE A 507 26.80 40.55 8.27
N ILE A 508 27.52 41.48 7.71
CA ILE A 508 27.41 42.89 8.11
C ILE A 508 26.01 43.44 7.84
N ASN A 509 25.40 43.11 6.70
CA ASN A 509 24.04 43.53 6.38
C ASN A 509 23.02 42.93 7.37
N MET A 510 23.19 41.66 7.79
CA MET A 510 22.39 41.03 8.84
C MET A 510 22.53 41.80 10.17
N ILE A 511 23.75 42.12 10.60
CA ILE A 511 24.01 42.90 11.82
C ILE A 511 23.36 44.28 11.77
N LEU A 512 23.31 44.90 10.59
CA LEU A 512 22.70 46.21 10.39
C LEU A 512 21.17 46.17 10.21
N GLY A 513 20.57 44.98 10.18
CA GLY A 513 19.14 44.81 9.94
C GLY A 513 18.69 45.14 8.53
N ILE A 514 19.62 45.10 7.55
CA ILE A 514 19.35 45.33 6.13
C ILE A 514 18.92 44.02 5.45
N GLN A 515 19.38 42.91 5.98
CA GLN A 515 19.07 41.53 5.57
C GLN A 515 18.63 40.71 6.79
N GLU A 516 17.81 39.75 6.60
CA GLU A 516 17.39 38.81 7.66
C GLU A 516 18.59 38.05 8.22
N THR A 517 18.51 37.68 9.49
CA THR A 517 19.58 36.94 10.18
C THR A 517 19.54 35.47 9.84
N ASP A 518 20.68 34.89 9.50
CA ASP A 518 20.86 33.47 9.23
C ASP A 518 21.89 32.90 10.19
N LEU A 519 21.57 31.76 10.80
CA LEU A 519 22.43 31.07 11.79
C LEU A 519 23.79 30.62 11.21
N VAL A 520 23.90 30.46 9.90
CA VAL A 520 25.18 30.19 9.24
C VAL A 520 26.21 31.30 9.54
N ALA A 521 25.75 32.52 9.82
CA ALA A 521 26.55 33.69 10.17
C ALA A 521 26.99 33.74 11.65
N ASP A 522 26.44 32.85 12.53
CA ASP A 522 26.85 32.73 13.94
C ASP A 522 28.08 31.82 14.03
N MET A 523 29.25 32.39 13.77
CA MET A 523 30.54 31.70 13.69
C MET A 523 31.01 31.15 15.04
N ASN A 524 30.50 31.66 16.14
CA ASN A 524 30.89 31.27 17.49
C ASN A 524 29.83 30.46 18.25
N ASN A 525 28.69 30.22 17.61
CA ASN A 525 27.54 29.48 18.16
C ASN A 525 27.04 30.06 19.51
N ASP A 526 27.07 31.39 19.69
CA ASP A 526 26.60 32.04 20.91
C ASP A 526 25.11 32.44 20.84
N GLY A 527 24.44 32.16 19.72
CA GLY A 527 23.03 32.44 19.46
C GLY A 527 22.78 33.88 19.01
N GLY A 528 23.82 34.66 18.64
CA GLY A 528 23.66 36.04 18.21
C GLY A 528 24.65 36.46 17.13
N ILE A 529 24.14 36.92 15.99
CA ILE A 529 24.97 37.40 14.89
C ILE A 529 25.43 38.81 15.20
N ASN A 530 26.75 38.99 15.36
CA ASN A 530 27.37 40.26 15.75
C ASN A 530 28.80 40.42 15.18
N ILE A 531 29.49 41.50 15.56
CA ILE A 531 30.82 41.80 15.01
C ILE A 531 31.87 40.72 15.35
N GLN A 532 31.66 39.86 16.34
CA GLN A 532 32.62 38.82 16.67
C GLN A 532 32.63 37.75 15.58
N ASP A 533 31.49 37.45 14.99
CA ASP A 533 31.35 36.51 13.90
C ASP A 533 32.05 37.01 12.64
N VAL A 534 31.89 38.27 12.32
CA VAL A 534 32.62 38.92 11.23
C VAL A 534 34.14 38.82 11.42
N VAL A 535 34.61 38.99 12.65
CA VAL A 535 36.06 38.86 12.98
C VAL A 535 36.53 37.43 12.83
N LEU A 536 35.74 36.47 13.23
CA LEU A 536 36.07 35.04 13.09
C LEU A 536 36.13 34.65 11.60
N LEU A 537 35.15 35.06 10.81
CA LEU A 537 35.14 34.83 9.37
C LEU A 537 36.34 35.46 8.67
N LEU A 538 36.65 36.73 8.99
CA LEU A 538 37.81 37.41 8.45
C LEU A 538 39.13 36.70 8.80
N ASN A 539 39.26 36.15 10.00
CA ASN A 539 40.44 35.37 10.40
C ASN A 539 40.58 34.09 9.55
N ILE A 540 39.48 33.43 9.17
CA ILE A 540 39.49 32.26 8.31
C ILE A 540 39.91 32.67 6.87
N ILE A 541 39.32 33.72 6.34
CA ILE A 541 39.59 34.20 4.97
C ILE A 541 41.04 34.68 4.81
N LEU A 542 41.61 35.29 5.84
CA LEU A 542 42.95 35.90 5.78
C LEU A 542 44.08 34.90 6.21
N GLY A 543 43.75 33.72 6.73
CA GLY A 543 44.69 32.68 7.16
C GLY A 543 45.36 33.03 8.47
#